data_ffe133bd8fcc9e6245f201f59bde8f6d
#
_entry.id   ffe133bd8fcc9e6245f201f59bde8f6d
#
_cell.length_a   1.000
_cell.length_b   1.000
_cell.length_c   1.000
_cell.angle_alpha   90.00
_cell.angle_beta   90.00
_cell.angle_gamma   90.00
#
_symmetry.space_group_name_H-M   'P 1'
#
loop_
_entity.id
_entity.type
_entity.pdbx_description
1 polymer ?
#
loop_
_entity_poly.entity_id
_entity_poly.type
_entity_poly.pdbx_seq_one_letter_code
_entity_poly.pdbx_strand_id
1 'polypeptide(L)'
;MQITDLLAFGAKNKASDLHLSSGISPMIRVHGDMRRINLPEMSAEEVGNMVTSVMNDHQRKIYQQNLEVDFSFELPNVARFRVNAFNTGRGPAAVFRTIPSTVLSLEELKAPSIFQKIAESPRGMVLVTGPTGSGKSTTLAAMINYINETQPAHILTIEDPIEFVHQSKKSLINQRELHQHTLSFANALSSALREDPDVILVGEMRDPETIGLALTAAETGHLVFGTLHTTGAAKTVDRIVDVFPAGEKEMVRSMLPESLTAVISQNLLKTHDGNGRVASHEILIANPAVRNLIRENKITQINSVLQTGQASGMQTMDQSLQSLVRQGLIAPEAARRRAQNSESMSF
;
A
#
# COMPACT_ATOMS: atom_id res chain seq x y z
N MET A 1 -10.84 -26.23 -21.16
CA MET A 1 -9.95 -25.07 -21.01
C MET A 1 -9.59 -24.97 -19.53
N GLN A 2 -8.34 -24.70 -19.21
CA GLN A 2 -7.90 -24.57 -17.80
C GLN A 2 -7.83 -23.09 -17.40
N ILE A 3 -7.99 -22.79 -16.12
CA ILE A 3 -7.85 -21.42 -15.60
C ILE A 3 -6.46 -20.84 -15.88
N THR A 4 -5.43 -21.68 -15.85
CA THR A 4 -4.05 -21.32 -16.16
C THR A 4 -3.88 -20.72 -17.55
N ASP A 5 -4.62 -21.23 -18.53
CA ASP A 5 -4.57 -20.72 -19.91
C ASP A 5 -5.15 -19.30 -20.01
N LEU A 6 -6.27 -19.06 -19.31
CA LEU A 6 -6.92 -17.75 -19.24
C LEU A 6 -6.06 -16.72 -18.51
N LEU A 7 -5.42 -17.12 -17.42
CA LEU A 7 -4.53 -16.25 -16.66
C LEU A 7 -3.27 -15.90 -17.46
N ALA A 8 -2.66 -16.87 -18.14
CA ALA A 8 -1.54 -16.63 -19.03
C ALA A 8 -1.91 -15.71 -20.20
N PHE A 9 -3.11 -15.91 -20.79
CA PHE A 9 -3.65 -15.02 -21.82
C PHE A 9 -3.83 -13.59 -21.30
N GLY A 10 -4.43 -13.43 -20.08
CA GLY A 10 -4.59 -12.13 -19.46
C GLY A 10 -3.25 -11.43 -19.22
N ALA A 11 -2.28 -12.12 -18.63
CA ALA A 11 -0.94 -11.58 -18.40
C ALA A 11 -0.24 -11.15 -19.71
N LYS A 12 -0.30 -11.97 -20.75
CA LYS A 12 0.26 -11.65 -22.09
C LYS A 12 -0.37 -10.39 -22.69
N ASN A 13 -1.67 -10.16 -22.46
CA ASN A 13 -2.40 -8.99 -22.93
C ASN A 13 -2.33 -7.79 -21.96
N LYS A 14 -1.46 -7.83 -20.94
CA LYS A 14 -1.30 -6.77 -19.92
C LYS A 14 -2.63 -6.44 -19.22
N ALA A 15 -3.48 -7.44 -19.02
CA ALA A 15 -4.70 -7.28 -18.27
C ALA A 15 -4.40 -7.08 -16.79
N SER A 16 -5.06 -6.11 -16.18
CA SER A 16 -5.02 -5.90 -14.72
C SER A 16 -5.83 -6.95 -13.98
N ASP A 17 -6.97 -7.37 -14.58
CA ASP A 17 -7.87 -8.33 -13.97
C ASP A 17 -8.47 -9.29 -15.03
N LEU A 18 -8.66 -10.55 -14.64
CA LEU A 18 -9.50 -11.52 -15.33
C LEU A 18 -10.78 -11.69 -14.51
N HIS A 19 -11.93 -11.64 -15.18
CA HIS A 19 -13.24 -11.83 -14.58
C HIS A 19 -13.89 -13.09 -15.15
N LEU A 20 -14.25 -14.00 -14.26
CA LEU A 20 -15.06 -15.16 -14.56
C LEU A 20 -16.44 -15.01 -13.91
N SER A 21 -17.51 -15.28 -14.62
CA SER A 21 -18.87 -15.26 -14.10
C SER A 21 -19.73 -16.25 -14.84
N SER A 22 -20.52 -17.03 -14.11
CA SER A 22 -21.43 -18.03 -14.67
C SER A 22 -22.41 -17.42 -15.68
N GLY A 23 -22.59 -18.07 -16.83
CA GLY A 23 -23.47 -17.64 -17.92
C GLY A 23 -22.92 -16.50 -18.77
N ILE A 24 -21.60 -16.19 -18.68
CA ILE A 24 -20.95 -15.11 -19.43
C ILE A 24 -19.59 -15.61 -19.92
N SER A 25 -19.19 -15.16 -21.13
CA SER A 25 -17.82 -15.36 -21.62
C SER A 25 -16.82 -14.69 -20.68
N PRO A 26 -15.62 -15.27 -20.48
CA PRO A 26 -14.57 -14.64 -19.69
C PRO A 26 -14.27 -13.22 -20.17
N MET A 27 -13.97 -12.33 -19.23
CA MET A 27 -13.63 -10.94 -19.53
C MET A 27 -12.30 -10.55 -18.89
N ILE A 28 -11.57 -9.67 -19.55
CA ILE A 28 -10.34 -9.08 -19.01
C ILE A 28 -10.51 -7.56 -18.91
N ARG A 29 -9.81 -6.96 -17.93
CA ARG A 29 -9.70 -5.50 -17.83
C ARG A 29 -8.34 -5.07 -18.37
N VAL A 30 -8.33 -4.25 -19.40
CA VAL A 30 -7.11 -3.72 -20.03
C VAL A 30 -7.21 -2.19 -20.09
N HIS A 31 -6.25 -1.50 -19.49
CA HIS A 31 -6.24 -0.03 -19.39
C HIS A 31 -7.52 0.59 -18.77
N GLY A 32 -8.17 -0.17 -17.88
CA GLY A 32 -9.41 0.23 -17.21
C GLY A 32 -10.69 -0.26 -17.90
N ASP A 33 -10.64 -0.66 -19.17
CA ASP A 33 -11.79 -1.09 -19.94
C ASP A 33 -12.02 -2.60 -19.84
N MET A 34 -13.29 -2.99 -19.66
CA MET A 34 -13.71 -4.39 -19.70
C MET A 34 -13.83 -4.87 -21.14
N ARG A 35 -13.17 -5.99 -21.47
CA ARG A 35 -13.17 -6.60 -22.81
C ARG A 35 -13.54 -8.08 -22.69
N ARG A 36 -14.47 -8.54 -23.53
CA ARG A 36 -14.80 -9.97 -23.62
C ARG A 36 -13.66 -10.70 -24.34
N ILE A 37 -13.31 -11.87 -23.83
CA ILE A 37 -12.49 -12.82 -24.57
C ILE A 37 -13.43 -13.54 -25.56
N ASN A 38 -12.95 -13.78 -26.77
CA ASN A 38 -13.73 -14.50 -27.80
C ASN A 38 -13.77 -16.00 -27.50
N LEU A 39 -14.53 -16.35 -26.47
CA LEU A 39 -14.77 -17.70 -25.97
C LEU A 39 -16.26 -17.87 -25.68
N PRO A 40 -16.78 -19.11 -25.66
CA PRO A 40 -18.16 -19.39 -25.27
C PRO A 40 -18.49 -18.89 -23.86
N GLU A 41 -19.76 -18.71 -23.59
CA GLU A 41 -20.27 -18.50 -22.23
C GLU A 41 -19.97 -19.74 -21.37
N MET A 42 -19.59 -19.50 -20.12
CA MET A 42 -19.19 -20.56 -19.19
C MET A 42 -20.36 -20.96 -18.31
N SER A 43 -20.60 -22.23 -18.15
CA SER A 43 -21.58 -22.76 -17.20
C SER A 43 -21.14 -22.52 -15.74
N ALA A 44 -22.09 -22.59 -14.82
CA ALA A 44 -21.80 -22.50 -13.37
C ALA A 44 -20.82 -23.58 -12.90
N GLU A 45 -20.93 -24.78 -13.45
CA GLU A 45 -20.03 -25.91 -13.15
C GLU A 45 -18.61 -25.63 -13.63
N GLU A 46 -18.43 -25.13 -14.86
CA GLU A 46 -17.11 -24.79 -15.41
C GLU A 46 -16.43 -23.69 -14.58
N VAL A 47 -17.15 -22.61 -14.26
CA VAL A 47 -16.60 -21.53 -13.44
C VAL A 47 -16.25 -22.05 -12.04
N GLY A 48 -17.15 -22.82 -11.40
CA GLY A 48 -16.90 -23.41 -10.09
C GLY A 48 -15.66 -24.29 -10.05
N ASN A 49 -15.50 -25.17 -11.05
CA ASN A 49 -14.34 -26.03 -11.16
C ASN A 49 -13.04 -25.24 -11.38
N MET A 50 -13.05 -24.22 -12.22
CA MET A 50 -11.88 -23.36 -12.46
C MET A 50 -11.48 -22.60 -11.18
N VAL A 51 -12.43 -22.00 -10.49
CA VAL A 51 -12.18 -21.22 -9.27
C VAL A 51 -11.66 -22.10 -8.14
N THR A 52 -12.25 -23.28 -7.93
CA THR A 52 -11.84 -24.19 -6.86
C THR A 52 -10.52 -24.91 -7.18
N SER A 53 -10.13 -25.05 -8.47
CA SER A 53 -8.89 -25.72 -8.86
C SER A 53 -7.63 -25.00 -8.36
N VAL A 54 -7.69 -23.68 -8.12
CA VAL A 54 -6.57 -22.86 -7.63
C VAL A 54 -6.62 -22.63 -6.11
N MET A 55 -7.61 -23.18 -5.43
CA MET A 55 -7.75 -23.09 -3.98
C MET A 55 -7.08 -24.27 -3.28
N ASN A 56 -6.44 -24.00 -2.15
CA ASN A 56 -6.06 -25.05 -1.21
C ASN A 56 -7.30 -25.55 -0.40
N ASP A 57 -7.11 -26.61 0.40
CA ASP A 57 -8.23 -27.22 1.14
C ASP A 57 -8.85 -26.28 2.19
N HIS A 58 -8.07 -25.42 2.80
CA HIS A 58 -8.55 -24.43 3.76
C HIS A 58 -9.41 -23.36 3.07
N GLN A 59 -8.94 -22.83 1.94
CA GLN A 59 -9.66 -21.84 1.14
C GLN A 59 -10.97 -22.40 0.59
N ARG A 60 -10.98 -23.68 0.14
CA ARG A 60 -12.21 -24.37 -0.28
C ARG A 60 -13.23 -24.48 0.84
N LYS A 61 -12.80 -24.80 2.07
CA LYS A 61 -13.70 -24.85 3.23
C LYS A 61 -14.32 -23.49 3.55
N ILE A 62 -13.48 -22.41 3.54
CA ILE A 62 -13.97 -21.04 3.75
C ILE A 62 -14.98 -20.67 2.67
N TYR A 63 -14.67 -20.94 1.40
CA TYR A 63 -15.56 -20.64 0.28
C TYR A 63 -16.90 -21.37 0.39
N GLN A 64 -16.89 -22.63 0.80
CA GLN A 64 -18.12 -23.42 1.02
C GLN A 64 -18.96 -22.89 2.19
N GLN A 65 -18.31 -22.39 3.24
CA GLN A 65 -19.01 -21.89 4.45
C GLN A 65 -19.53 -20.46 4.27
N ASN A 66 -18.72 -19.58 3.68
CA ASN A 66 -18.99 -18.14 3.62
C ASN A 66 -19.55 -17.70 2.26
N LEU A 67 -19.52 -18.57 1.24
CA LEU A 67 -19.90 -18.30 -0.15
C LEU A 67 -18.98 -17.26 -0.85
N GLU A 68 -17.91 -16.85 -0.18
CA GLU A 68 -16.87 -15.95 -0.69
C GLU A 68 -15.53 -16.23 -0.02
N VAL A 69 -14.42 -15.93 -0.72
CA VAL A 69 -13.07 -16.04 -0.17
C VAL A 69 -12.11 -15.13 -0.95
N ASP A 70 -11.24 -14.43 -0.21
CA ASP A 70 -10.07 -13.74 -0.75
C ASP A 70 -8.82 -14.60 -0.51
N PHE A 71 -7.96 -14.73 -1.53
CA PHE A 71 -6.68 -15.41 -1.41
C PHE A 71 -5.72 -14.97 -2.50
N SER A 72 -4.46 -15.34 -2.37
CA SER A 72 -3.49 -15.18 -3.45
C SER A 72 -2.87 -16.53 -3.83
N PHE A 73 -2.44 -16.66 -5.06
CA PHE A 73 -1.63 -17.79 -5.53
C PHE A 73 -0.67 -17.35 -6.62
N GLU A 74 0.36 -18.16 -6.84
CA GLU A 74 1.35 -17.93 -7.88
C GLU A 74 1.20 -18.96 -8.99
N LEU A 75 1.16 -18.49 -10.23
CA LEU A 75 1.27 -19.33 -11.41
C LEU A 75 2.73 -19.22 -11.90
N PRO A 76 3.55 -20.29 -11.73
CA PRO A 76 4.96 -20.26 -12.06
C PRO A 76 5.22 -19.77 -13.48
N ASN A 77 6.23 -18.90 -13.66
CA ASN A 77 6.61 -18.28 -14.93
C ASN A 77 5.55 -17.38 -15.61
N VAL A 78 4.44 -17.08 -14.93
CA VAL A 78 3.39 -16.19 -15.45
C VAL A 78 3.25 -14.97 -14.57
N ALA A 79 2.63 -15.10 -13.40
CA ALA A 79 2.44 -14.02 -12.44
C ALA A 79 1.89 -14.57 -11.11
N ARG A 80 1.91 -13.73 -10.09
CA ARG A 80 1.11 -13.89 -8.88
C ARG A 80 -0.23 -13.22 -9.06
N PHE A 81 -1.28 -13.81 -8.49
CA PHE A 81 -2.65 -13.31 -8.60
C PHE A 81 -3.29 -13.19 -7.22
N ARG A 82 -3.98 -12.08 -6.99
CA ARG A 82 -4.97 -11.96 -5.91
C ARG A 82 -6.34 -12.34 -6.47
N VAL A 83 -7.04 -13.22 -5.78
CA VAL A 83 -8.34 -13.74 -6.21
C VAL A 83 -9.40 -13.39 -5.18
N ASN A 84 -10.50 -12.81 -5.64
CA ASN A 84 -11.74 -12.77 -4.90
C ASN A 84 -12.74 -13.70 -5.60
N ALA A 85 -13.12 -14.77 -4.93
CA ALA A 85 -14.13 -15.70 -5.40
C ALA A 85 -15.41 -15.52 -4.60
N PHE A 86 -16.56 -15.50 -5.25
CA PHE A 86 -17.86 -15.26 -4.64
C PHE A 86 -19.00 -15.90 -5.43
N ASN A 87 -20.17 -16.02 -4.81
CA ASN A 87 -21.37 -16.53 -5.46
C ASN A 87 -22.31 -15.40 -5.86
N THR A 88 -23.00 -15.60 -6.98
CA THR A 88 -24.01 -14.69 -7.54
C THR A 88 -25.30 -15.44 -7.80
N GLY A 89 -26.39 -14.75 -8.14
CA GLY A 89 -27.65 -15.38 -8.55
C GLY A 89 -27.54 -16.29 -9.77
N ARG A 90 -26.45 -16.22 -10.56
CA ARG A 90 -26.20 -17.10 -11.71
C ARG A 90 -25.25 -18.25 -11.37
N GLY A 91 -24.64 -18.25 -10.21
CA GLY A 91 -23.65 -19.23 -9.77
C GLY A 91 -22.31 -18.58 -9.39
N PRO A 92 -21.24 -19.39 -9.31
CA PRO A 92 -19.90 -18.92 -8.97
C PRO A 92 -19.39 -17.81 -9.90
N ALA A 93 -18.59 -16.91 -9.32
CA ALA A 93 -17.85 -15.88 -10.02
C ALA A 93 -16.50 -15.65 -9.34
N ALA A 94 -15.53 -15.11 -10.07
CA ALA A 94 -14.25 -14.72 -9.49
C ALA A 94 -13.58 -13.58 -10.27
N VAL A 95 -12.82 -12.78 -9.55
CA VAL A 95 -11.92 -11.77 -10.11
C VAL A 95 -10.49 -12.15 -9.75
N PHE A 96 -9.65 -12.27 -10.76
CA PHE A 96 -8.23 -12.55 -10.63
C PHE A 96 -7.46 -11.29 -10.99
N ARG A 97 -6.88 -10.61 -10.00
CA ARG A 97 -6.04 -9.43 -10.20
C ARG A 97 -4.58 -9.86 -10.37
N THR A 98 -3.96 -9.44 -11.46
CA THR A 98 -2.53 -9.67 -11.68
C THR A 98 -1.72 -8.80 -10.72
N ILE A 99 -0.83 -9.43 -9.95
CA ILE A 99 0.13 -8.75 -9.08
C ILE A 99 1.39 -8.47 -9.90
N PRO A 100 1.85 -7.21 -10.01
CA PRO A 100 3.05 -6.88 -10.77
C PRO A 100 4.29 -7.59 -10.22
N SER A 101 5.08 -8.18 -11.10
CA SER A 101 6.36 -8.79 -10.74
C SER A 101 7.51 -7.78 -10.72
N THR A 102 7.31 -6.60 -11.29
CA THR A 102 8.34 -5.57 -11.39
C THR A 102 8.04 -4.46 -10.39
N VAL A 103 8.99 -4.22 -9.49
CA VAL A 103 8.96 -3.08 -8.57
C VAL A 103 9.63 -1.91 -9.27
N LEU A 104 8.90 -0.79 -9.38
CA LEU A 104 9.44 0.45 -9.91
C LEU A 104 10.42 1.08 -8.92
N SER A 105 11.48 1.70 -9.43
CA SER A 105 12.41 2.47 -8.60
C SER A 105 11.79 3.81 -8.16
N LEU A 106 12.36 4.43 -7.13
CA LEU A 106 11.97 5.79 -6.70
C LEU A 106 12.15 6.81 -7.83
N GLU A 107 13.14 6.64 -8.69
CA GLU A 107 13.39 7.49 -9.85
C GLU A 107 12.31 7.33 -10.92
N GLU A 108 11.94 6.10 -11.27
CA GLU A 108 10.86 5.82 -12.23
C GLU A 108 9.51 6.36 -11.73
N LEU A 109 9.27 6.34 -10.42
CA LEU A 109 8.09 6.95 -9.79
C LEU A 109 8.16 8.48 -9.74
N LYS A 110 9.29 9.10 -10.11
CA LYS A 110 9.55 10.53 -9.93
C LYS A 110 9.32 10.98 -8.47
N ALA A 111 9.67 10.10 -7.53
CA ALA A 111 9.51 10.37 -6.11
C ALA A 111 10.45 11.47 -5.65
N PRO A 112 10.05 12.33 -4.69
CA PRO A 112 10.93 13.32 -4.10
C PRO A 112 12.21 12.70 -3.52
N SER A 113 13.36 13.33 -3.70
CA SER A 113 14.67 12.82 -3.24
C SER A 113 14.74 12.57 -1.73
N ILE A 114 13.88 13.21 -0.95
CA ILE A 114 13.76 13.00 0.49
C ILE A 114 13.37 11.56 0.83
N PHE A 115 12.71 10.81 -0.08
CA PHE A 115 12.31 9.42 0.15
C PHE A 115 13.54 8.51 0.33
N GLN A 116 14.63 8.77 -0.40
CA GLN A 116 15.88 8.04 -0.20
C GLN A 116 16.43 8.29 1.21
N LYS A 117 16.48 9.55 1.65
CA LYS A 117 16.94 9.92 3.01
C LYS A 117 16.06 9.30 4.10
N ILE A 118 14.73 9.24 3.88
CA ILE A 118 13.82 8.58 4.80
C ILE A 118 14.09 7.08 4.84
N ALA A 119 14.33 6.44 3.70
CA ALA A 119 14.66 5.01 3.60
C ALA A 119 16.05 4.67 4.20
N GLU A 120 16.94 5.63 4.30
CA GLU A 120 18.26 5.51 4.92
C GLU A 120 18.24 5.76 6.45
N SER A 121 17.08 6.07 7.03
CA SER A 121 16.96 6.27 8.47
C SER A 121 17.34 4.99 9.21
N PRO A 122 18.16 5.08 10.25
CA PRO A 122 18.63 3.87 10.97
C PRO A 122 17.52 3.21 11.79
N ARG A 123 16.50 3.96 12.18
CA ARG A 123 15.34 3.51 12.94
C ARG A 123 14.21 4.52 12.90
N GLY A 124 13.05 4.14 13.38
CA GLY A 124 11.89 5.02 13.53
C GLY A 124 10.72 4.55 12.68
N MET A 125 9.61 5.27 12.76
CA MET A 125 8.37 4.93 12.06
C MET A 125 8.15 5.85 10.86
N VAL A 126 7.95 5.27 9.71
CA VAL A 126 7.59 5.96 8.45
C VAL A 126 6.19 5.52 8.04
N LEU A 127 5.29 6.48 7.90
CA LEU A 127 3.90 6.23 7.55
C LEU A 127 3.61 6.70 6.13
N VAL A 128 3.10 5.80 5.30
CA VAL A 128 2.59 6.15 3.96
C VAL A 128 1.08 6.05 3.98
N THR A 129 0.40 7.16 3.74
CA THR A 129 -1.05 7.29 3.92
C THR A 129 -1.75 7.80 2.68
N GLY A 130 -3.07 7.69 2.65
CA GLY A 130 -3.90 8.13 1.53
C GLY A 130 -5.03 7.15 1.24
N PRO A 131 -5.98 7.53 0.39
CA PRO A 131 -7.12 6.69 0.04
C PRO A 131 -6.69 5.41 -0.68
N THR A 132 -7.61 4.45 -0.78
CA THR A 132 -7.41 3.26 -1.60
C THR A 132 -7.11 3.67 -3.05
N GLY A 133 -6.11 3.03 -3.66
CA GLY A 133 -5.68 3.33 -5.03
C GLY A 133 -4.80 4.58 -5.17
N SER A 134 -4.34 5.20 -4.07
CA SER A 134 -3.40 6.32 -4.13
C SER A 134 -1.95 5.92 -4.43
N GLY A 135 -1.65 4.62 -4.54
CA GLY A 135 -0.31 4.11 -4.86
C GLY A 135 0.61 3.88 -3.65
N LYS A 136 0.06 3.79 -2.43
CA LYS A 136 0.84 3.55 -1.20
C LYS A 136 1.77 2.34 -1.31
N SER A 137 1.22 1.19 -1.72
CA SER A 137 1.98 -0.06 -1.85
C SER A 137 3.09 0.07 -2.89
N THR A 138 2.84 0.77 -4.00
CA THR A 138 3.86 1.02 -5.03
C THR A 138 5.01 1.88 -4.48
N THR A 139 4.70 2.93 -3.74
CA THR A 139 5.70 3.80 -3.10
C THR A 139 6.50 3.04 -2.04
N LEU A 140 5.84 2.27 -1.19
CA LEU A 140 6.51 1.43 -0.19
C LEU A 140 7.39 0.36 -0.85
N ALA A 141 6.88 -0.32 -1.87
CA ALA A 141 7.68 -1.29 -2.61
C ALA A 141 8.95 -0.66 -3.20
N ALA A 142 8.85 0.55 -3.75
CA ALA A 142 10.01 1.29 -4.27
C ALA A 142 11.01 1.67 -3.16
N MET A 143 10.53 2.09 -1.98
CA MET A 143 11.40 2.38 -0.83
C MET A 143 12.08 1.12 -0.30
N ILE A 144 11.35 0.01 -0.16
CA ILE A 144 11.90 -1.29 0.23
C ILE A 144 12.92 -1.78 -0.81
N ASN A 145 12.62 -1.66 -2.11
CA ASN A 145 13.58 -2.03 -3.15
C ASN A 145 14.85 -1.17 -3.11
N TYR A 146 14.73 0.12 -2.82
CA TYR A 146 15.89 1.01 -2.64
C TYR A 146 16.79 0.52 -1.49
N ILE A 147 16.21 0.17 -0.33
CA ILE A 147 16.97 -0.41 0.79
C ILE A 147 17.61 -1.74 0.37
N ASN A 148 16.86 -2.62 -0.26
CA ASN A 148 17.33 -3.92 -0.76
C ASN A 148 18.52 -3.83 -1.72
N GLU A 149 18.58 -2.77 -2.52
CA GLU A 149 19.68 -2.54 -3.48
C GLU A 149 20.91 -1.89 -2.83
N THR A 150 20.71 -1.10 -1.79
CA THR A 150 21.75 -0.23 -1.24
C THR A 150 22.34 -0.70 0.08
N GLN A 151 21.55 -1.41 0.91
CA GLN A 151 21.90 -1.77 2.29
C GLN A 151 21.94 -3.28 2.52
N PRO A 152 22.92 -3.80 3.29
CA PRO A 152 22.94 -5.20 3.74
C PRO A 152 22.07 -5.35 4.99
N ALA A 153 20.75 -5.38 4.84
CA ALA A 153 19.79 -5.40 5.93
C ALA A 153 18.89 -6.65 5.88
N HIS A 154 18.28 -7.01 7.00
CA HIS A 154 17.17 -7.96 7.02
C HIS A 154 15.85 -7.19 7.00
N ILE A 155 15.08 -7.37 5.95
CA ILE A 155 13.79 -6.73 5.73
C ILE A 155 12.69 -7.78 5.92
N LEU A 156 11.78 -7.53 6.85
CA LEU A 156 10.61 -8.36 7.07
C LEU A 156 9.35 -7.60 6.66
N THR A 157 8.50 -8.21 5.85
CA THR A 157 7.19 -7.63 5.53
C THR A 157 6.04 -8.48 6.04
N ILE A 158 4.97 -7.83 6.49
CA ILE A 158 3.71 -8.44 6.95
C ILE A 158 2.59 -7.77 6.16
N GLU A 159 1.93 -8.49 5.26
CA GLU A 159 1.03 -7.93 4.25
C GLU A 159 -0.29 -8.73 4.14
N ASP A 160 -1.34 -8.08 3.61
CA ASP A 160 -2.66 -8.70 3.39
C ASP A 160 -3.32 -8.20 2.08
N PRO A 161 -3.03 -8.86 0.96
CA PRO A 161 -1.95 -9.82 0.68
C PRO A 161 -0.64 -9.13 0.28
N ILE A 162 0.40 -9.92 -0.05
CA ILE A 162 1.62 -9.41 -0.68
C ILE A 162 1.28 -8.83 -2.06
N GLU A 163 1.53 -7.51 -2.23
CA GLU A 163 1.23 -6.80 -3.49
C GLU A 163 2.43 -6.74 -4.45
N PHE A 164 3.66 -6.89 -3.96
CA PHE A 164 4.88 -6.94 -4.75
C PHE A 164 5.81 -8.01 -4.20
N VAL A 165 6.31 -8.89 -5.06
CA VAL A 165 7.29 -9.89 -4.66
C VAL A 165 8.70 -9.31 -4.85
N HIS A 166 9.45 -9.23 -3.76
CA HIS A 166 10.82 -8.76 -3.77
C HIS A 166 11.79 -9.94 -3.86
N GLN A 167 12.78 -9.81 -4.75
CA GLN A 167 13.93 -10.71 -4.76
C GLN A 167 15.02 -10.12 -3.86
N SER A 168 15.58 -10.93 -2.95
CA SER A 168 16.72 -10.51 -2.13
C SER A 168 17.92 -10.13 -3.01
N LYS A 169 18.48 -8.94 -2.76
CA LYS A 169 19.66 -8.40 -3.47
C LYS A 169 20.81 -8.24 -2.48
N LYS A 170 21.06 -7.01 -1.96
CA LYS A 170 21.98 -6.82 -0.84
C LYS A 170 21.35 -7.19 0.49
N SER A 171 20.03 -6.98 0.62
CA SER A 171 19.29 -7.35 1.82
C SER A 171 18.71 -8.77 1.71
N LEU A 172 18.52 -9.41 2.87
CA LEU A 172 17.63 -10.56 3.00
C LEU A 172 16.20 -10.04 3.12
N ILE A 173 15.26 -10.51 2.29
CA ILE A 173 13.84 -10.15 2.40
C ILE A 173 13.02 -11.38 2.71
N ASN A 174 12.25 -11.31 3.79
CA ASN A 174 11.24 -12.28 4.18
C ASN A 174 9.86 -11.62 4.15
N GLN A 175 8.97 -12.10 3.28
CA GLN A 175 7.62 -11.58 3.14
C GLN A 175 6.61 -12.56 3.72
N ARG A 176 5.78 -12.08 4.65
CA ARG A 176 4.74 -12.88 5.33
C ARG A 176 3.37 -12.35 4.94
N GLU A 177 2.52 -13.23 4.44
CA GLU A 177 1.14 -12.92 4.07
C GLU A 177 0.18 -13.38 5.15
N LEU A 178 -0.77 -12.53 5.51
CA LEU A 178 -1.84 -12.84 6.45
C LEU A 178 -2.64 -14.05 5.94
N HIS A 179 -3.07 -14.91 6.85
CA HIS A 179 -3.79 -16.17 6.61
C HIS A 179 -3.02 -17.26 5.85
N GLN A 180 -1.86 -16.96 5.27
CA GLN A 180 -0.99 -17.98 4.65
C GLN A 180 0.25 -18.28 5.48
N HIS A 181 0.91 -17.25 6.00
CA HIS A 181 2.18 -17.35 6.72
C HIS A 181 2.09 -16.86 8.16
N THR A 182 0.99 -16.22 8.53
CA THR A 182 0.68 -15.76 9.88
C THR A 182 -0.83 -15.63 10.06
N LEU A 183 -1.31 -15.69 11.31
CA LEU A 183 -2.74 -15.62 11.62
C LEU A 183 -3.22 -14.20 11.93
N SER A 184 -2.30 -13.27 12.31
CA SER A 184 -2.63 -11.87 12.55
C SER A 184 -1.40 -10.98 12.37
N PHE A 185 -1.63 -9.68 12.10
CA PHE A 185 -0.57 -8.68 12.06
C PHE A 185 0.16 -8.58 13.40
N ALA A 186 -0.57 -8.55 14.51
CA ALA A 186 -0.01 -8.45 15.87
C ALA A 186 0.89 -9.65 16.19
N ASN A 187 0.44 -10.88 15.91
CA ASN A 187 1.26 -12.08 16.12
C ASN A 187 2.55 -12.05 15.28
N ALA A 188 2.44 -11.70 14.01
CA ALA A 188 3.60 -11.61 13.14
C ALA A 188 4.59 -10.54 13.60
N LEU A 189 4.11 -9.36 13.99
CA LEU A 189 4.94 -8.25 14.45
C LEU A 189 5.58 -8.55 15.81
N SER A 190 4.85 -9.18 16.74
CA SER A 190 5.40 -9.66 18.00
C SER A 190 6.51 -10.71 17.78
N SER A 191 6.35 -11.59 16.80
CA SER A 191 7.40 -12.56 16.40
C SER A 191 8.59 -11.86 15.77
N ALA A 192 8.33 -10.89 14.89
CA ALA A 192 9.34 -10.12 14.15
C ALA A 192 10.43 -9.54 15.07
N LEU A 193 10.08 -9.07 16.25
CA LEU A 193 11.04 -8.54 17.24
C LEU A 193 12.11 -9.56 17.69
N ARG A 194 11.96 -10.85 17.38
CA ARG A 194 12.89 -11.93 17.67
C ARG A 194 13.49 -12.59 16.43
N GLU A 195 13.18 -12.05 15.25
CA GLU A 195 13.62 -12.55 13.95
C GLU A 195 14.82 -11.76 13.40
N ASP A 196 15.41 -10.87 14.21
CA ASP A 196 16.57 -10.04 13.89
C ASP A 196 16.39 -9.16 12.64
N PRO A 197 15.26 -8.46 12.46
CA PRO A 197 15.08 -7.56 11.34
C PRO A 197 15.71 -6.19 11.61
N ASP A 198 16.22 -5.55 10.58
CA ASP A 198 16.58 -4.12 10.59
C ASP A 198 15.40 -3.26 10.16
N VAL A 199 14.62 -3.78 9.21
CA VAL A 199 13.48 -3.07 8.59
C VAL A 199 12.24 -3.95 8.64
N ILE A 200 11.12 -3.36 9.08
CA ILE A 200 9.82 -4.04 9.16
C ILE A 200 8.81 -3.24 8.33
N LEU A 201 8.10 -3.89 7.40
CA LEU A 201 6.95 -3.33 6.72
C LEU A 201 5.67 -3.96 7.27
N VAL A 202 4.78 -3.12 7.79
CA VAL A 202 3.42 -3.49 8.22
C VAL A 202 2.44 -2.97 7.17
N GLY A 203 1.87 -3.86 6.39
CA GLY A 203 1.05 -3.53 5.23
C GLY A 203 -0.13 -2.60 5.55
N GLU A 204 -0.78 -2.82 6.70
CA GLU A 204 -1.83 -1.93 7.21
C GLU A 204 -1.91 -1.95 8.74
N MET A 205 -2.03 -0.76 9.32
CA MET A 205 -2.17 -0.56 10.79
C MET A 205 -3.60 -0.09 11.10
N ARG A 206 -4.47 -1.02 11.52
CA ARG A 206 -5.89 -0.73 11.78
C ARG A 206 -6.27 -0.69 13.24
N ASP A 207 -5.58 -1.45 14.07
CA ASP A 207 -5.94 -1.71 15.46
C ASP A 207 -4.86 -1.23 16.44
N PRO A 208 -5.23 -0.95 17.71
CA PRO A 208 -4.30 -0.44 18.72
C PRO A 208 -3.14 -1.40 19.01
N GLU A 209 -3.38 -2.72 18.97
CA GLU A 209 -2.35 -3.71 19.27
C GLU A 209 -1.24 -3.68 18.23
N THR A 210 -1.60 -3.73 16.94
CA THR A 210 -0.65 -3.64 15.82
C THR A 210 0.12 -2.31 15.85
N ILE A 211 -0.57 -1.19 16.09
CA ILE A 211 0.07 0.15 16.16
C ILE A 211 1.02 0.21 17.37
N GLY A 212 0.62 -0.28 18.54
CA GLY A 212 1.45 -0.32 19.74
C GLY A 212 2.75 -1.11 19.55
N LEU A 213 2.65 -2.29 18.93
CA LEU A 213 3.82 -3.12 18.60
C LEU A 213 4.73 -2.44 17.57
N ALA A 214 4.16 -1.75 16.56
CA ALA A 214 4.93 -1.01 15.58
C ALA A 214 5.69 0.18 16.20
N LEU A 215 5.05 0.92 17.11
CA LEU A 215 5.69 1.98 17.92
C LEU A 215 6.84 1.42 18.74
N THR A 216 6.62 0.31 19.43
CA THR A 216 7.65 -0.37 20.22
C THR A 216 8.82 -0.82 19.35
N ALA A 217 8.57 -1.40 18.19
CA ALA A 217 9.62 -1.80 17.25
C ALA A 217 10.45 -0.59 16.81
N ALA A 218 9.80 0.52 16.46
CA ALA A 218 10.48 1.74 16.04
C ALA A 218 11.32 2.37 17.16
N GLU A 219 10.83 2.33 18.40
CA GLU A 219 11.53 2.84 19.58
C GLU A 219 12.74 1.97 19.95
N THR A 220 12.61 0.66 19.80
CA THR A 220 13.67 -0.32 20.13
C THR A 220 14.75 -0.48 19.07
N GLY A 221 14.70 0.28 17.98
CA GLY A 221 15.83 0.38 17.04
C GLY A 221 15.53 -0.05 15.59
N HIS A 222 14.32 -0.46 15.26
CA HIS A 222 13.95 -0.90 13.91
C HIS A 222 13.44 0.27 13.06
N LEU A 223 13.68 0.22 11.74
CA LEU A 223 12.99 1.09 10.79
C LEU A 223 11.67 0.44 10.40
N VAL A 224 10.56 1.05 10.79
CA VAL A 224 9.22 0.50 10.59
C VAL A 224 8.47 1.32 9.56
N PHE A 225 8.04 0.68 8.47
CA PHE A 225 7.12 1.25 7.50
C PHE A 225 5.71 0.76 7.78
N GLY A 226 4.72 1.64 7.67
CA GLY A 226 3.33 1.26 7.83
C GLY A 226 2.39 2.09 6.98
N THR A 227 1.15 1.58 6.76
CA THR A 227 0.12 2.32 6.04
C THR A 227 -1.11 2.59 6.89
N LEU A 228 -1.75 3.74 6.59
CA LEU A 228 -3.10 4.09 7.03
C LEU A 228 -3.90 4.69 5.86
N HIS A 229 -5.21 4.79 6.02
CA HIS A 229 -6.10 5.37 5.01
C HIS A 229 -6.45 6.85 5.24
N THR A 230 -5.72 7.52 6.12
CA THR A 230 -5.90 8.96 6.42
C THR A 230 -5.42 9.84 5.26
N THR A 231 -6.01 11.02 5.15
CA THR A 231 -5.63 12.06 4.17
C THR A 231 -4.99 13.23 4.91
N GLY A 232 -3.68 13.37 4.79
CA GLY A 232 -2.89 14.41 5.44
C GLY A 232 -2.13 13.94 6.69
N ALA A 233 -0.98 14.56 6.91
CA ALA A 233 -0.05 14.14 7.96
C ALA A 233 -0.58 14.42 9.37
N ALA A 234 -1.17 15.60 9.60
CA ALA A 234 -1.79 15.95 10.89
C ALA A 234 -2.89 14.96 11.28
N LYS A 235 -3.80 14.64 10.34
CA LYS A 235 -4.87 13.66 10.56
C LYS A 235 -4.33 12.25 10.80
N THR A 236 -3.19 11.93 10.25
CA THR A 236 -2.52 10.64 10.50
C THR A 236 -2.04 10.53 11.93
N VAL A 237 -1.42 11.58 12.45
CA VAL A 237 -0.99 11.65 13.85
C VAL A 237 -2.18 11.54 14.79
N ASP A 238 -3.26 12.31 14.54
CA ASP A 238 -4.50 12.22 15.32
C ASP A 238 -5.06 10.79 15.31
N ARG A 239 -5.13 10.16 14.13
CA ARG A 239 -5.69 8.82 13.99
C ARG A 239 -4.92 7.77 14.79
N ILE A 240 -3.59 7.86 14.84
CA ILE A 240 -2.77 6.94 15.63
C ILE A 240 -3.11 7.07 17.11
N VAL A 241 -3.23 8.28 17.62
CA VAL A 241 -3.58 8.52 19.02
C VAL A 241 -5.02 8.11 19.32
N ASP A 242 -5.93 8.40 18.42
CA ASP A 242 -7.38 8.21 18.63
C ASP A 242 -7.83 6.75 18.61
N VAL A 243 -7.07 5.88 17.99
CA VAL A 243 -7.36 4.44 17.98
C VAL A 243 -7.25 3.82 19.38
N PHE A 244 -6.43 4.39 20.27
CA PHE A 244 -6.21 3.86 21.60
C PHE A 244 -7.31 4.28 22.59
N PRO A 245 -7.59 3.44 23.59
CA PRO A 245 -8.46 3.81 24.71
C PRO A 245 -7.99 5.08 25.42
N ALA A 246 -8.92 5.80 26.03
CA ALA A 246 -8.62 7.10 26.67
C ALA A 246 -7.46 7.03 27.70
N GLY A 247 -7.35 5.94 28.45
CA GLY A 247 -6.29 5.75 29.45
C GLY A 247 -4.89 5.52 28.85
N GLU A 248 -4.78 5.21 27.55
CA GLU A 248 -3.51 4.92 26.88
C GLU A 248 -3.03 6.08 25.98
N LYS A 249 -3.90 7.04 25.68
CA LYS A 249 -3.60 8.13 24.73
C LYS A 249 -2.40 8.99 25.16
N GLU A 250 -2.21 9.24 26.44
CA GLU A 250 -1.05 10.00 26.93
C GLU A 250 0.26 9.24 26.72
N MET A 251 0.26 7.94 26.96
CA MET A 251 1.41 7.08 26.69
C MET A 251 1.76 7.13 25.20
N VAL A 252 0.77 6.99 24.31
CA VAL A 252 0.99 7.03 22.86
C VAL A 252 1.51 8.41 22.41
N ARG A 253 1.00 9.52 22.98
CA ARG A 253 1.51 10.88 22.72
C ARG A 253 2.95 11.07 23.19
N SER A 254 3.41 10.28 24.13
CA SER A 254 4.81 10.28 24.58
C SER A 254 5.70 9.44 23.66
N MET A 255 5.24 8.26 23.23
CA MET A 255 6.01 7.33 22.39
C MET A 255 6.08 7.76 20.93
N LEU A 256 4.96 8.23 20.36
CA LEU A 256 4.88 8.57 18.94
C LEU A 256 5.91 9.64 18.49
N PRO A 257 6.13 10.75 19.21
CA PRO A 257 7.16 11.72 18.87
C PRO A 257 8.58 11.15 18.83
N GLU A 258 8.89 10.21 19.69
CA GLU A 258 10.22 9.59 19.74
C GLU A 258 10.41 8.59 18.59
N SER A 259 9.35 7.90 18.23
CA SER A 259 9.37 6.87 17.18
C SER A 259 9.19 7.43 15.78
N LEU A 260 8.40 8.49 15.59
CA LEU A 260 8.03 9.00 14.27
C LEU A 260 9.24 9.60 13.54
N THR A 261 9.46 9.18 12.30
CA THR A 261 10.45 9.74 11.38
C THR A 261 9.79 10.61 10.32
N ALA A 262 8.77 10.08 9.64
CA ALA A 262 8.07 10.81 8.58
C ALA A 262 6.63 10.33 8.40
N VAL A 263 5.78 11.21 7.88
CA VAL A 263 4.47 10.88 7.32
C VAL A 263 4.41 11.35 5.88
N ILE A 264 4.11 10.44 4.97
CA ILE A 264 3.94 10.70 3.53
C ILE A 264 2.49 10.45 3.18
N SER A 265 1.71 11.51 3.00
CA SER A 265 0.33 11.40 2.54
C SER A 265 0.27 11.57 1.02
N GLN A 266 -0.40 10.64 0.34
CA GLN A 266 -0.30 10.49 -1.12
C GLN A 266 -1.65 10.51 -1.80
N ASN A 267 -1.73 11.21 -2.93
CA ASN A 267 -2.79 11.11 -3.92
C ASN A 267 -2.20 10.72 -5.28
N LEU A 268 -2.98 10.01 -6.09
CA LEU A 268 -2.61 9.61 -7.45
C LEU A 268 -3.51 10.32 -8.45
N LEU A 269 -2.89 11.03 -9.40
CA LEU A 269 -3.57 11.79 -10.44
C LEU A 269 -3.23 11.25 -11.83
N LYS A 270 -4.16 11.42 -12.78
CA LYS A 270 -3.86 11.15 -14.20
C LYS A 270 -2.89 12.20 -14.73
N THR A 271 -1.94 11.79 -15.54
CA THR A 271 -1.04 12.71 -16.25
C THR A 271 -1.82 13.54 -17.26
N HIS A 272 -1.29 14.71 -17.63
CA HIS A 272 -1.93 15.64 -18.56
C HIS A 272 -2.19 15.02 -19.94
N ASP A 273 -1.29 14.16 -20.40
CA ASP A 273 -1.40 13.39 -21.64
C ASP A 273 -2.38 12.20 -21.58
N GLY A 274 -2.93 11.90 -20.40
CA GLY A 274 -3.87 10.81 -20.17
C GLY A 274 -3.26 9.39 -20.19
N ASN A 275 -1.97 9.25 -20.48
CA ASN A 275 -1.32 7.94 -20.67
C ASN A 275 -0.74 7.31 -19.42
N GLY A 276 -0.71 8.04 -18.30
CA GLY A 276 -0.12 7.57 -17.07
C GLY A 276 -0.77 8.17 -15.83
N ARG A 277 -0.11 7.92 -14.70
CA ARG A 277 -0.46 8.49 -13.40
C ARG A 277 0.78 9.00 -12.71
N VAL A 278 0.64 10.06 -11.93
CA VAL A 278 1.71 10.63 -11.10
C VAL A 278 1.18 10.88 -9.70
N ALA A 279 2.02 10.66 -8.70
CA ALA A 279 1.65 10.87 -7.30
C ALA A 279 1.96 12.30 -6.87
N SER A 280 1.05 12.90 -6.10
CA SER A 280 1.30 14.10 -5.31
C SER A 280 1.45 13.70 -3.84
N HIS A 281 2.34 14.37 -3.13
CA HIS A 281 2.71 14.02 -1.77
C HIS A 281 2.65 15.22 -0.83
N GLU A 282 2.05 15.03 0.34
CA GLU A 282 2.31 15.83 1.52
C GLU A 282 3.35 15.09 2.36
N ILE A 283 4.43 15.76 2.76
CA ILE A 283 5.57 15.14 3.43
C ILE A 283 5.84 15.88 4.73
N LEU A 284 5.64 15.20 5.85
CA LEU A 284 5.99 15.66 7.18
C LEU A 284 7.26 14.93 7.66
N ILE A 285 8.24 15.68 8.10
CA ILE A 285 9.42 15.16 8.81
C ILE A 285 9.27 15.47 10.29
N ALA A 286 9.42 14.48 11.14
CA ALA A 286 9.27 14.62 12.59
C ALA A 286 10.51 15.33 13.22
N ASN A 287 10.65 16.61 12.91
CA ASN A 287 11.65 17.47 13.54
C ASN A 287 11.25 17.82 15.00
N PRO A 288 12.15 18.45 15.80
CA PRO A 288 11.83 18.79 17.18
C PRO A 288 10.55 19.61 17.39
N ALA A 289 10.20 20.50 16.43
CA ALA A 289 8.99 21.30 16.53
C ALA A 289 7.73 20.41 16.38
N VAL A 290 7.71 19.52 15.38
CA VAL A 290 6.62 18.55 15.20
C VAL A 290 6.48 17.64 16.41
N ARG A 291 7.58 17.09 16.91
CA ARG A 291 7.60 16.23 18.10
C ARG A 291 6.99 16.91 19.31
N ASN A 292 7.32 18.19 19.53
CA ASN A 292 6.75 18.97 20.63
C ASN A 292 5.25 19.20 20.47
N LEU A 293 4.80 19.54 19.26
CA LEU A 293 3.37 19.72 18.98
C LEU A 293 2.54 18.45 19.24
N ILE A 294 3.10 17.28 18.94
CA ILE A 294 2.45 16.00 19.21
C ILE A 294 2.34 15.77 20.73
N ARG A 295 3.44 15.97 21.49
CA ARG A 295 3.42 15.84 22.96
C ARG A 295 2.42 16.76 23.63
N GLU A 296 2.32 17.99 23.15
CA GLU A 296 1.40 19.01 23.69
C GLU A 296 -0.03 18.89 23.16
N ASN A 297 -0.34 17.88 22.34
CA ASN A 297 -1.63 17.70 21.69
C ASN A 297 -2.08 18.92 20.83
N LYS A 298 -1.11 19.60 20.20
CA LYS A 298 -1.33 20.75 19.33
C LYS A 298 -1.24 20.37 17.86
N ILE A 299 -1.91 19.28 17.48
CA ILE A 299 -1.77 18.63 16.16
C ILE A 299 -2.18 19.57 15.01
N THR A 300 -3.16 20.42 15.20
CA THR A 300 -3.61 21.39 14.18
C THR A 300 -2.50 22.36 13.74
N GLN A 301 -1.52 22.64 14.62
CA GLN A 301 -0.38 23.52 14.32
C GLN A 301 0.70 22.84 13.46
N ILE A 302 0.64 21.54 13.26
CA ILE A 302 1.56 20.80 12.37
C ILE A 302 1.48 21.36 10.94
N ASN A 303 0.32 21.78 10.48
CA ASN A 303 0.16 22.38 9.15
C ASN A 303 1.01 23.64 8.94
N SER A 304 1.18 24.45 9.98
CA SER A 304 2.04 25.65 9.93
C SER A 304 3.52 25.27 9.80
N VAL A 305 3.94 24.20 10.50
CA VAL A 305 5.32 23.68 10.39
C VAL A 305 5.56 23.09 8.99
N LEU A 306 4.59 22.37 8.42
CA LEU A 306 4.65 21.84 7.06
C LEU A 306 4.87 22.96 6.02
N GLN A 307 4.12 24.07 6.12
CA GLN A 307 4.20 25.18 5.19
C GLN A 307 5.58 25.84 5.14
N THR A 308 6.27 25.88 6.27
CA THR A 308 7.58 26.53 6.41
C THR A 308 8.77 25.57 6.37
N GLY A 309 8.51 24.26 6.37
CA GLY A 309 9.52 23.21 6.51
C GLY A 309 10.23 22.77 5.22
N GLN A 310 10.11 23.50 4.13
CA GLN A 310 10.68 23.11 2.82
C GLN A 310 12.19 22.81 2.87
N ALA A 311 12.96 23.59 3.63
CA ALA A 311 14.40 23.40 3.76
C ALA A 311 14.77 22.02 4.36
N SER A 312 13.88 21.41 5.13
CA SER A 312 14.04 20.06 5.69
C SER A 312 13.40 18.95 4.84
N GLY A 313 12.92 19.30 3.66
CA GLY A 313 12.25 18.36 2.75
C GLY A 313 10.77 18.17 3.01
N MET A 314 10.16 18.96 3.90
CA MET A 314 8.71 18.95 4.09
C MET A 314 8.02 19.63 2.91
N GLN A 315 6.77 19.20 2.67
CA GLN A 315 5.98 19.70 1.55
C GLN A 315 4.50 19.56 1.90
N THR A 316 3.69 20.61 1.64
CA THR A 316 2.25 20.48 1.69
C THR A 316 1.71 19.81 0.42
N MET A 317 0.49 19.27 0.49
CA MET A 317 -0.17 18.70 -0.69
C MET A 317 -0.31 19.74 -1.80
N ASP A 318 -0.69 20.99 -1.45
CA ASP A 318 -0.89 22.07 -2.42
C ASP A 318 0.42 22.47 -3.11
N GLN A 319 1.53 22.54 -2.38
CA GLN A 319 2.87 22.76 -2.97
C GLN A 319 3.26 21.67 -3.95
N SER A 320 2.98 20.40 -3.62
CA SER A 320 3.20 19.27 -4.52
C SER A 320 2.38 19.41 -5.80
N LEU A 321 1.09 19.66 -5.68
CA LEU A 321 0.18 19.85 -6.81
C LEU A 321 0.62 21.02 -7.72
N GLN A 322 1.00 22.15 -7.14
CA GLN A 322 1.52 23.31 -7.89
C GLN A 322 2.80 22.94 -8.66
N SER A 323 3.71 22.19 -8.03
CA SER A 323 4.92 21.73 -8.69
C SER A 323 4.62 20.83 -9.89
N LEU A 324 3.68 19.88 -9.75
CA LEU A 324 3.28 18.99 -10.85
C LEU A 324 2.62 19.75 -12.02
N VAL A 325 1.84 20.78 -11.73
CA VAL A 325 1.27 21.65 -12.79
C VAL A 325 2.35 22.44 -13.50
N ARG A 326 3.29 23.05 -12.76
CA ARG A 326 4.43 23.79 -13.35
C ARG A 326 5.33 22.92 -14.24
N GLN A 327 5.46 21.64 -13.90
CA GLN A 327 6.17 20.65 -14.70
C GLN A 327 5.34 20.14 -15.90
N GLY A 328 4.08 20.57 -16.07
CA GLY A 328 3.20 20.09 -17.13
C GLY A 328 2.73 18.64 -16.97
N LEU A 329 2.93 18.05 -15.79
CA LEU A 329 2.60 16.64 -15.54
C LEU A 329 1.12 16.41 -15.30
N ILE A 330 0.40 17.39 -14.73
CA ILE A 330 -1.05 17.34 -14.49
C ILE A 330 -1.73 18.63 -14.96
N ALA A 331 -3.02 18.52 -15.29
CA ALA A 331 -3.81 19.69 -15.64
C ALA A 331 -4.15 20.54 -14.38
N PRO A 332 -4.23 21.90 -14.50
CA PRO A 332 -4.59 22.79 -13.39
C PRO A 332 -5.91 22.41 -12.72
N GLU A 333 -6.92 22.00 -13.49
CA GLU A 333 -8.23 21.58 -12.97
C GLU A 333 -8.14 20.32 -12.11
N ALA A 334 -7.26 19.38 -12.47
CA ALA A 334 -7.02 18.16 -11.68
C ALA A 334 -6.36 18.49 -10.34
N ALA A 335 -5.44 19.46 -10.33
CA ALA A 335 -4.82 19.97 -9.10
C ALA A 335 -5.85 20.65 -8.20
N ARG A 336 -6.66 21.59 -8.72
CA ARG A 336 -7.70 22.31 -7.95
C ARG A 336 -8.69 21.37 -7.27
N ARG A 337 -9.08 20.27 -7.91
CA ARG A 337 -9.99 19.27 -7.34
C ARG A 337 -9.40 18.50 -6.15
N ARG A 338 -8.10 18.51 -5.98
CA ARG A 338 -7.38 17.77 -4.93
C ARG A 338 -6.71 18.68 -3.90
N ALA A 339 -6.65 19.97 -4.17
CA ALA A 339 -6.08 20.97 -3.28
C ALA A 339 -6.86 21.06 -1.96
N GLN A 340 -6.12 21.26 -0.87
CA GLN A 340 -6.72 21.57 0.43
C GLN A 340 -7.28 23.00 0.45
N ASN A 341 -6.62 23.94 -0.24
CA ASN A 341 -7.07 25.31 -0.42
C ASN A 341 -7.05 25.65 -1.92
N SER A 342 -8.17 25.39 -2.59
CA SER A 342 -8.32 25.64 -4.03
C SER A 342 -8.21 27.11 -4.44
N GLU A 343 -8.54 28.06 -3.53
CA GLU A 343 -8.48 29.49 -3.78
C GLU A 343 -7.04 30.03 -3.80
N SER A 344 -6.14 29.40 -3.06
CA SER A 344 -4.72 29.76 -3.02
C SER A 344 -3.90 29.21 -4.20
N MET A 345 -4.52 28.39 -5.05
CA MET A 345 -3.87 27.78 -6.21
C MET A 345 -3.80 28.79 -7.38
N SER A 346 -2.75 29.60 -7.41
CA SER A 346 -2.41 30.42 -8.57
C SER A 346 -1.49 29.64 -9.55
N PHE A 347 -1.96 29.47 -10.77
CA PHE A 347 -1.21 28.84 -11.88
C PHE A 347 -0.98 29.86 -12.99
#